data_ccaf75537714f20b1ba130a29aff0793
#
_entry.id   ccaf75537714f20b1ba130a29aff0793
#
_cell.length_a   1.000
_cell.length_b   1.000
_cell.length_c   1.000
_cell.angle_alpha   90.00
_cell.angle_beta   90.00
_cell.angle_gamma   90.00
#
_symmetry.space_group_name_H-M   'P 1'
#
loop_
_entity.id
_entity.type
_entity.pdbx_description
1 polymer ?
#
loop_
_entity_poly.entity_id
_entity_poly.type
_entity_poly.pdbx_seq_one_letter_code
_entity_poly.pdbx_strand_id
1 'polypeptide(L)'
;MKTTFRTLILIFIASGLLLLASCGDDDFLKPVITISELGLGDSRVAYAGTDLHIEAEIEAAAGINMISVEIHQEEGSSDEIEVEYDEFSGLKNMTFHKHIEIPAETPTGTYHVHVTVTDLEGYQTTVEDEIEIEELTDEEAPEIIISSAPESGMSFSSGETISISGTITDNISLAGILVALVYESDNIADTDVAGDNTSVIVMLHTHDFDDPDETEFSASIEVGAENDNNMTPAAIEGDNAWKSGNYYILVKSKDVKANWAYSNHYQLTVNY
;
A
#
# COMPACT_ATOMS: atom_id res chain seq x y z
N MET A 1 -75.89 65.34 -9.11
CA MET A 1 -75.80 64.03 -9.66
C MET A 1 -74.39 63.72 -10.04
N LYS A 2 -73.66 63.14 -9.19
CA LYS A 2 -72.29 62.60 -9.48
C LYS A 2 -72.11 61.35 -8.63
N THR A 3 -72.36 60.23 -9.24
CA THR A 3 -72.11 58.91 -8.68
C THR A 3 -70.63 58.65 -8.63
N THR A 4 -70.08 58.64 -7.48
CA THR A 4 -68.72 58.20 -7.25
C THR A 4 -68.70 56.71 -7.10
N PHE A 5 -68.18 56.08 -8.13
CA PHE A 5 -67.87 54.67 -8.13
C PHE A 5 -66.67 54.41 -7.25
N ARG A 6 -66.90 53.92 -6.03
CA ARG A 6 -65.81 53.45 -5.18
C ARG A 6 -65.49 52.04 -5.57
N THR A 7 -64.46 51.93 -6.35
CA THR A 7 -63.87 50.65 -6.65
C THR A 7 -63.21 50.09 -5.38
N LEU A 8 -63.84 49.10 -4.82
CA LEU A 8 -63.29 48.33 -3.71
C LEU A 8 -62.26 47.45 -4.30
N ILE A 9 -61.01 47.87 -4.16
CA ILE A 9 -59.86 47.02 -4.45
C ILE A 9 -59.74 46.02 -3.28
N LEU A 10 -60.33 44.85 -3.49
CA LEU A 10 -60.00 43.67 -2.71
C LEU A 10 -58.54 43.28 -2.98
N ILE A 11 -57.74 43.77 -2.10
CA ILE A 11 -56.33 43.21 -2.02
C ILE A 11 -56.49 41.80 -1.49
N PHE A 12 -56.57 40.87 -2.41
CA PHE A 12 -56.26 39.47 -2.11
C PHE A 12 -54.78 39.40 -1.79
N ILE A 13 -54.50 39.52 -0.50
CA ILE A 13 -53.21 39.07 0.00
C ILE A 13 -53.24 37.56 -0.12
N ALA A 14 -52.97 37.08 -1.32
CA ALA A 14 -52.53 35.70 -1.51
C ALA A 14 -51.22 35.60 -0.73
N SER A 15 -51.37 35.14 0.51
CA SER A 15 -50.23 34.62 1.26
C SER A 15 -49.72 33.45 0.45
N GLY A 16 -48.93 33.78 -0.56
CA GLY A 16 -48.05 32.83 -1.22
C GLY A 16 -47.06 32.39 -0.18
N LEU A 17 -47.38 31.31 0.51
CA LEU A 17 -46.43 30.50 1.22
C LEU A 17 -45.41 30.06 0.17
N LEU A 18 -44.40 30.90 -0.07
CA LEU A 18 -43.17 30.47 -0.68
C LEU A 18 -42.62 29.40 0.27
N LEU A 19 -42.98 28.15 -0.05
CA LEU A 19 -42.09 27.04 0.29
C LEU A 19 -40.81 27.35 -0.45
N LEU A 20 -39.91 28.09 0.22
CA LEU A 20 -38.49 27.95 -0.03
C LEU A 20 -38.24 26.48 0.24
N ALA A 21 -38.38 25.66 -0.79
CA ALA A 21 -37.56 24.47 -0.85
C ALA A 21 -36.12 25.02 -0.75
N SER A 22 -35.64 25.14 0.48
CA SER A 22 -34.23 25.04 0.72
C SER A 22 -33.86 23.67 0.10
N CYS A 23 -33.38 23.67 -1.14
CA CYS A 23 -32.38 22.73 -1.48
C CYS A 23 -31.31 23.00 -0.43
N GLY A 24 -31.32 22.28 0.68
CA GLY A 24 -30.14 22.06 1.42
C GLY A 24 -29.20 21.55 0.33
N ASP A 25 -28.12 22.26 0.04
CA ASP A 25 -26.94 21.61 -0.36
C ASP A 25 -26.66 20.67 0.82
N ASP A 26 -27.20 19.45 0.74
CA ASP A 26 -26.60 18.36 1.46
C ASP A 26 -25.17 18.39 0.93
N ASP A 27 -24.26 18.94 1.74
CA ASP A 27 -22.82 18.77 1.52
C ASP A 27 -22.55 17.27 1.68
N PHE A 28 -22.87 16.54 0.63
CA PHE A 28 -22.49 15.14 0.52
C PHE A 28 -20.98 15.12 0.54
N LEU A 29 -20.44 14.61 1.63
CA LEU A 29 -19.01 14.51 1.80
C LEU A 29 -18.50 13.44 0.83
N LYS A 30 -18.10 13.90 -0.34
CA LYS A 30 -17.41 13.05 -1.31
C LYS A 30 -16.16 12.44 -0.68
N PRO A 31 -15.71 11.29 -1.15
CA PRO A 31 -14.42 10.77 -0.77
C PRO A 31 -13.30 11.81 -0.93
N VAL A 32 -12.34 11.80 -0.03
CA VAL A 32 -11.12 12.59 -0.12
C VAL A 32 -9.98 11.62 -0.36
N ILE A 33 -9.11 11.95 -1.31
CA ILE A 33 -7.93 11.17 -1.68
C ILE A 33 -6.73 12.10 -1.62
N THR A 34 -5.66 11.65 -0.96
CA THR A 34 -4.38 12.32 -0.95
C THR A 34 -3.31 11.30 -1.29
N ILE A 35 -2.73 11.37 -2.48
CA ILE A 35 -1.60 10.54 -2.86
C ILE A 35 -0.42 10.98 -2.00
N SER A 36 0.14 10.08 -1.21
CA SER A 36 1.30 10.30 -0.36
C SER A 36 2.59 9.85 -1.04
N GLU A 37 2.51 8.83 -1.90
CA GLU A 37 3.65 8.33 -2.66
C GLU A 37 3.19 7.78 -4.02
N LEU A 38 3.93 8.12 -5.07
CA LEU A 38 3.72 7.63 -6.43
C LEU A 38 5.05 7.26 -7.07
N GLY A 39 5.25 5.96 -7.33
CA GLY A 39 6.56 5.37 -7.59
C GLY A 39 7.37 5.20 -6.30
N LEU A 40 8.41 4.38 -6.32
CA LEU A 40 9.25 4.15 -5.15
C LEU A 40 9.95 5.45 -4.69
N GLY A 41 9.84 5.77 -3.40
CA GLY A 41 10.38 7.01 -2.82
C GLY A 41 9.78 8.28 -3.43
N ASP A 42 8.51 8.23 -3.88
CA ASP A 42 7.80 9.32 -4.58
C ASP A 42 8.53 9.79 -5.85
N SER A 43 9.23 8.87 -6.51
CA SER A 43 10.06 9.15 -7.71
C SER A 43 9.24 9.58 -8.93
N ARG A 44 7.95 9.19 -8.99
CA ARG A 44 7.08 9.32 -10.17
C ARG A 44 7.63 8.62 -11.40
N VAL A 45 8.36 7.53 -11.19
CA VAL A 45 8.93 6.68 -12.23
C VAL A 45 8.44 5.25 -12.02
N ALA A 46 8.09 4.60 -13.10
CA ALA A 46 7.86 3.16 -13.17
C ALA A 46 8.68 2.59 -14.34
N TYR A 47 8.88 1.28 -14.33
CA TYR A 47 9.62 0.62 -15.39
C TYR A 47 8.76 -0.43 -16.07
N ALA A 48 8.81 -0.49 -17.39
CA ALA A 48 8.13 -1.53 -18.17
C ALA A 48 8.60 -2.93 -17.71
N GLY A 49 7.65 -3.80 -17.38
CA GLY A 49 7.90 -5.14 -16.87
C GLY A 49 8.12 -5.22 -15.35
N THR A 50 7.84 -4.13 -14.62
CA THR A 50 7.86 -4.09 -13.15
C THR A 50 6.48 -3.68 -12.60
N ASP A 51 6.42 -3.11 -11.42
CA ASP A 51 5.20 -2.55 -10.86
C ASP A 51 5.34 -1.05 -10.54
N LEU A 52 4.21 -0.36 -10.46
CA LEU A 52 4.09 1.00 -9.96
C LEU A 52 3.60 0.93 -8.52
N HIS A 53 4.39 1.46 -7.58
CA HIS A 53 3.98 1.67 -6.19
C HIS A 53 3.05 2.88 -6.09
N ILE A 54 1.92 2.71 -5.38
CA ILE A 54 0.99 3.80 -5.06
C ILE A 54 0.62 3.72 -3.60
N GLU A 55 0.83 4.82 -2.88
CA GLU A 55 0.29 5.03 -1.55
C GLU A 55 -0.61 6.27 -1.51
N ALA A 56 -1.78 6.15 -0.91
CA ALA A 56 -2.74 7.25 -0.77
C ALA A 56 -3.56 7.13 0.52
N GLU A 57 -3.76 8.25 1.19
CA GLU A 57 -4.72 8.37 2.28
C GLU A 57 -6.12 8.59 1.70
N ILE A 58 -7.07 7.75 2.10
CA ILE A 58 -8.46 7.80 1.64
C ILE A 58 -9.40 7.98 2.82
N GLU A 59 -10.27 8.99 2.71
CA GLU A 59 -11.37 9.23 3.66
C GLU A 59 -12.70 9.21 2.89
N ALA A 60 -13.63 8.33 3.27
CA ALA A 60 -14.96 8.20 2.67
C ALA A 60 -16.02 8.11 3.77
N ALA A 61 -16.70 9.20 4.07
CA ALA A 61 -17.66 9.27 5.18
C ALA A 61 -18.79 8.24 5.07
N ALA A 62 -19.26 7.95 3.85
CA ALA A 62 -20.29 6.94 3.56
C ALA A 62 -19.72 5.50 3.53
N GLY A 63 -18.39 5.35 3.53
CA GLY A 63 -17.68 4.10 3.32
C GLY A 63 -17.32 3.89 1.85
N ILE A 64 -16.15 3.34 1.60
CA ILE A 64 -15.66 3.00 0.26
C ILE A 64 -16.58 1.93 -0.34
N ASN A 65 -16.93 2.05 -1.61
CA ASN A 65 -17.52 0.99 -2.40
C ASN A 65 -16.48 0.33 -3.30
N MET A 66 -15.68 1.15 -4.01
CA MET A 66 -14.65 0.69 -4.93
C MET A 66 -13.56 1.74 -5.09
N ILE A 67 -12.34 1.28 -5.30
CA ILE A 67 -11.21 2.09 -5.72
C ILE A 67 -10.80 1.59 -7.10
N SER A 68 -10.63 2.49 -8.08
CA SER A 68 -10.03 2.16 -9.38
C SER A 68 -8.79 3.00 -9.63
N VAL A 69 -7.81 2.36 -10.25
CA VAL A 69 -6.60 3.04 -10.73
C VAL A 69 -6.52 2.82 -12.22
N GLU A 70 -6.39 3.92 -12.97
CA GLU A 70 -6.26 3.94 -14.42
C GLU A 70 -4.94 4.63 -14.78
N ILE A 71 -4.15 4.02 -15.67
CA ILE A 71 -2.86 4.53 -16.13
C ILE A 71 -2.87 4.54 -17.64
N HIS A 72 -2.70 5.71 -18.26
CA HIS A 72 -2.73 5.85 -19.71
C HIS A 72 -1.89 7.04 -20.21
N GLN A 73 -1.49 7.02 -21.48
CA GLN A 73 -0.84 8.15 -22.14
C GLN A 73 -1.85 9.24 -22.53
N GLU A 74 -1.40 10.51 -22.64
CA GLU A 74 -2.25 11.68 -22.89
C GLU A 74 -3.03 11.62 -24.21
N GLU A 75 -2.53 10.93 -25.22
CA GLU A 75 -3.17 10.82 -26.54
C GLU A 75 -3.50 9.37 -26.90
N GLY A 76 -4.63 8.88 -26.38
CA GLY A 76 -5.40 7.79 -27.01
C GLY A 76 -4.63 6.53 -27.37
N SER A 77 -3.70 6.09 -26.53
CA SER A 77 -3.12 4.76 -26.70
C SER A 77 -4.14 3.70 -26.31
N SER A 78 -4.11 2.58 -27.02
CA SER A 78 -4.97 1.41 -26.73
C SER A 78 -4.50 0.64 -25.49
N ASP A 79 -3.46 1.11 -24.81
CA ASP A 79 -2.72 0.38 -23.77
C ASP A 79 -2.96 1.03 -22.41
N GLU A 80 -4.24 1.08 -22.04
CA GLU A 80 -4.72 1.51 -20.73
C GLU A 80 -4.54 0.35 -19.72
N ILE A 81 -3.96 0.67 -18.57
CA ILE A 81 -3.87 -0.23 -17.44
C ILE A 81 -4.96 0.20 -16.47
N GLU A 82 -5.96 -0.65 -16.24
CA GLU A 82 -7.05 -0.40 -15.30
C GLU A 82 -7.10 -1.53 -14.26
N VAL A 83 -7.15 -1.15 -12.98
CA VAL A 83 -7.27 -2.09 -11.86
C VAL A 83 -8.34 -1.59 -10.90
N GLU A 84 -9.25 -2.48 -10.52
CA GLU A 84 -10.32 -2.22 -9.56
C GLU A 84 -10.10 -3.02 -8.26
N TYR A 85 -10.41 -2.38 -7.13
CA TYR A 85 -10.29 -2.95 -5.79
C TYR A 85 -11.60 -2.81 -5.03
N ASP A 86 -12.27 -3.91 -4.74
CA ASP A 86 -13.52 -3.99 -3.97
C ASP A 86 -13.34 -4.51 -2.53
N GLU A 87 -12.15 -5.05 -2.22
CA GLU A 87 -11.84 -5.60 -0.90
C GLU A 87 -11.88 -4.57 0.24
N PHE A 88 -11.81 -3.28 -0.08
CA PHE A 88 -11.88 -2.17 0.89
C PHE A 88 -13.31 -1.69 1.17
N SER A 89 -14.32 -2.39 0.64
CA SER A 89 -15.72 -1.98 0.75
C SER A 89 -16.16 -1.86 2.21
N GLY A 90 -16.78 -0.72 2.53
CA GLY A 90 -17.28 -0.37 3.86
C GLY A 90 -16.27 0.34 4.77
N LEU A 91 -14.99 0.37 4.44
CA LEU A 91 -13.99 1.14 5.18
C LEU A 91 -14.23 2.65 4.98
N LYS A 92 -13.97 3.45 6.03
CA LYS A 92 -14.17 4.90 6.00
C LYS A 92 -12.87 5.70 5.90
N ASN A 93 -11.81 5.16 6.48
CA ASN A 93 -10.49 5.75 6.45
C ASN A 93 -9.50 4.61 6.26
N MET A 94 -8.55 4.78 5.35
CA MET A 94 -7.49 3.80 5.14
C MET A 94 -6.32 4.42 4.40
N THR A 95 -5.17 3.82 4.56
CA THR A 95 -4.04 3.98 3.66
C THR A 95 -4.19 2.95 2.54
N PHE A 96 -4.36 3.42 1.32
CA PHE A 96 -4.37 2.59 0.11
C PHE A 96 -2.92 2.39 -0.32
N HIS A 97 -2.44 1.15 -0.25
CA HIS A 97 -1.08 0.78 -0.61
C HIS A 97 -1.13 -0.38 -1.59
N LYS A 98 -0.75 -0.15 -2.83
CA LYS A 98 -0.79 -1.14 -3.90
C LYS A 98 0.39 -1.02 -4.85
N HIS A 99 0.72 -2.16 -5.42
CA HIS A 99 1.65 -2.32 -6.52
C HIS A 99 0.86 -2.73 -7.76
N ILE A 100 0.94 -1.94 -8.82
CA ILE A 100 0.22 -2.15 -10.07
C ILE A 100 1.21 -2.61 -11.12
N GLU A 101 1.00 -3.80 -11.67
CA GLU A 101 1.84 -4.38 -12.71
C GLU A 101 1.86 -3.48 -13.96
N ILE A 102 3.04 -3.09 -14.41
CA ILE A 102 3.28 -2.42 -15.69
C ILE A 102 3.74 -3.49 -16.70
N PRO A 103 2.94 -3.83 -17.71
CA PRO A 103 3.34 -4.83 -18.69
C PRO A 103 4.68 -4.54 -19.35
N ALA A 104 5.46 -5.58 -19.65
CA ALA A 104 6.80 -5.42 -20.22
C ALA A 104 6.82 -4.75 -21.60
N GLU A 105 5.70 -4.83 -22.33
CA GLU A 105 5.50 -4.20 -23.62
C GLU A 105 4.97 -2.76 -23.55
N THR A 106 4.74 -2.22 -22.33
CA THR A 106 4.25 -0.84 -22.16
C THR A 106 5.26 0.14 -22.74
N PRO A 107 4.85 1.01 -23.69
CA PRO A 107 5.76 1.99 -24.26
C PRO A 107 6.32 2.96 -23.21
N THR A 108 7.56 3.37 -23.39
CA THR A 108 8.16 4.42 -22.54
C THR A 108 7.54 5.78 -22.80
N GLY A 109 7.51 6.65 -21.79
CA GLY A 109 7.02 8.02 -21.88
C GLY A 109 6.16 8.42 -20.68
N THR A 110 5.57 9.61 -20.77
CA THR A 110 4.71 10.17 -19.70
C THR A 110 3.32 9.54 -19.74
N TYR A 111 2.84 9.15 -18.55
CA TYR A 111 1.52 8.58 -18.33
C TYR A 111 0.77 9.35 -17.25
N HIS A 112 -0.54 9.50 -17.41
CA HIS A 112 -1.46 9.96 -16.39
C HIS A 112 -1.87 8.80 -15.51
N VAL A 113 -1.91 9.03 -14.21
CA VAL A 113 -2.41 8.09 -13.20
C VAL A 113 -3.64 8.69 -12.54
N HIS A 114 -4.78 8.05 -12.71
CA HIS A 114 -6.04 8.43 -12.08
C HIS A 114 -6.37 7.46 -10.96
N VAL A 115 -6.50 7.97 -9.74
CA VAL A 115 -7.03 7.21 -8.62
C VAL A 115 -8.43 7.69 -8.33
N THR A 116 -9.42 6.82 -8.53
CA THR A 116 -10.84 7.13 -8.33
C THR A 116 -11.39 6.31 -7.17
N VAL A 117 -12.03 6.99 -6.22
CA VAL A 117 -12.77 6.34 -5.14
C VAL A 117 -14.26 6.61 -5.32
N THR A 118 -15.04 5.53 -5.36
CA THR A 118 -16.50 5.56 -5.32
C THR A 118 -16.97 5.13 -3.93
N ASP A 119 -17.83 5.89 -3.29
CA ASP A 119 -18.40 5.52 -1.99
C ASP A 119 -19.70 4.70 -2.12
N LEU A 120 -20.22 4.21 -0.99
CA LEU A 120 -21.45 3.41 -0.94
C LEU A 120 -22.73 4.20 -1.30
N GLU A 121 -22.67 5.53 -1.35
CA GLU A 121 -23.76 6.39 -1.81
C GLU A 121 -23.63 6.74 -3.30
N GLY A 122 -22.52 6.33 -3.94
CA GLY A 122 -22.25 6.51 -5.36
C GLY A 122 -21.56 7.83 -5.70
N TYR A 123 -21.07 8.57 -4.71
CA TYR A 123 -20.23 9.74 -4.95
C TYR A 123 -18.81 9.32 -5.31
N GLN A 124 -18.21 10.07 -6.22
CA GLN A 124 -16.88 9.81 -6.72
C GLN A 124 -15.97 11.01 -6.52
N THR A 125 -14.71 10.71 -6.24
CA THR A 125 -13.58 11.63 -6.33
C THR A 125 -12.48 10.94 -7.11
N THR A 126 -11.88 11.68 -8.04
CA THR A 126 -10.70 11.26 -8.79
C THR A 126 -9.59 12.26 -8.51
N VAL A 127 -8.41 11.78 -8.21
CA VAL A 127 -7.16 12.55 -8.25
C VAL A 127 -6.32 12.06 -9.40
N GLU A 128 -5.58 12.97 -10.01
CA GLU A 128 -4.73 12.73 -11.17
C GLU A 128 -3.32 13.17 -10.84
N ASP A 129 -2.34 12.38 -11.28
CA ASP A 129 -0.92 12.69 -11.25
C ASP A 129 -0.24 12.11 -12.50
N GLU A 130 1.04 12.39 -12.68
CA GLU A 130 1.83 11.96 -13.84
C GLU A 130 3.02 11.11 -13.39
N ILE A 131 3.34 10.10 -14.19
CA ILE A 131 4.55 9.29 -14.03
C ILE A 131 5.29 9.22 -15.37
N GLU A 132 6.58 8.93 -15.30
CA GLU A 132 7.38 8.51 -16.45
C GLU A 132 7.53 6.99 -16.44
N ILE A 133 7.16 6.31 -17.53
CA ILE A 133 7.47 4.90 -17.72
C ILE A 133 8.74 4.78 -18.54
N GLU A 134 9.74 4.12 -17.98
CA GLU A 134 11.06 3.96 -18.58
C GLU A 134 11.34 2.49 -18.91
N GLU A 135 12.31 2.25 -19.81
CA GLU A 135 12.87 0.92 -20.04
C GLU A 135 14.03 0.69 -19.08
N LEU A 136 13.91 -0.32 -18.25
CA LEU A 136 14.95 -0.68 -17.31
C LEU A 136 15.73 -1.90 -17.80
N THR A 137 17.04 -1.77 -17.88
CA THR A 137 17.96 -2.87 -18.06
C THR A 137 18.84 -2.99 -16.82
N ASP A 138 18.48 -3.89 -15.91
CA ASP A 138 19.23 -4.19 -14.72
C ASP A 138 19.30 -5.70 -14.53
N GLU A 139 20.51 -6.22 -14.31
CA GLU A 139 20.81 -7.64 -14.07
C GLU A 139 21.56 -7.85 -12.73
N GLU A 140 21.78 -6.76 -11.97
CA GLU A 140 22.46 -6.80 -10.68
C GLU A 140 21.42 -6.90 -9.57
N ALA A 141 21.63 -7.79 -8.61
CA ALA A 141 20.74 -7.93 -7.46
C ALA A 141 21.23 -7.04 -6.30
N PRO A 142 20.34 -6.61 -5.39
CA PRO A 142 20.73 -5.83 -4.22
C PRO A 142 21.86 -6.46 -3.40
N GLU A 143 22.70 -5.64 -2.79
CA GLU A 143 23.72 -6.06 -1.83
C GLU A 143 23.17 -5.92 -0.40
N ILE A 144 23.16 -7.03 0.37
CA ILE A 144 22.71 -7.06 1.76
C ILE A 144 23.93 -7.12 2.69
N ILE A 145 24.13 -6.08 3.50
CA ILE A 145 25.19 -5.98 4.50
C ILE A 145 24.57 -6.01 5.89
N ILE A 146 24.83 -7.06 6.67
CA ILE A 146 24.35 -7.17 8.05
C ILE A 146 25.33 -6.53 9.01
N SER A 147 24.87 -5.51 9.76
CA SER A 147 25.67 -4.81 10.78
C SER A 147 25.51 -5.39 12.17
N SER A 148 24.34 -6.00 12.47
CA SER A 148 24.10 -6.68 13.75
C SER A 148 23.13 -7.84 13.56
N ALA A 149 23.46 -9.00 14.13
CA ALA A 149 22.62 -10.18 14.15
C ALA A 149 22.86 -10.99 15.43
N PRO A 150 21.97 -11.92 15.84
CA PRO A 150 22.25 -12.87 16.91
C PRO A 150 23.48 -13.70 16.60
N GLU A 151 24.29 -13.99 17.63
CA GLU A 151 25.38 -14.94 17.48
C GLU A 151 24.81 -16.34 17.18
N SER A 152 25.53 -17.09 16.31
CA SER A 152 25.08 -18.43 15.90
C SER A 152 24.86 -19.36 17.12
N GLY A 153 23.65 -19.94 17.20
CA GLY A 153 23.26 -20.81 18.29
C GLY A 153 22.80 -20.09 19.56
N MET A 154 22.63 -18.77 19.53
CA MET A 154 22.02 -18.02 20.62
C MET A 154 20.60 -18.52 20.88
N SER A 155 20.19 -18.55 22.15
CA SER A 155 18.87 -19.02 22.56
C SER A 155 18.02 -17.86 23.08
N PHE A 156 16.75 -17.84 22.74
CA PHE A 156 15.77 -16.85 23.16
C PHE A 156 14.58 -17.53 23.81
N SER A 157 14.16 -17.03 24.97
CA SER A 157 12.97 -17.50 25.70
C SER A 157 11.79 -16.57 25.46
N SER A 158 10.59 -17.01 25.84
CA SER A 158 9.38 -16.18 25.78
C SER A 158 9.59 -14.83 26.50
N GLY A 159 9.23 -13.74 25.85
CA GLY A 159 9.43 -12.36 26.30
C GLY A 159 10.80 -11.76 25.94
N GLU A 160 11.74 -12.51 25.35
CA GLU A 160 13.01 -11.98 24.87
C GLU A 160 12.88 -11.51 23.40
N THR A 161 13.62 -10.47 23.05
CA THR A 161 13.58 -9.86 21.71
C THR A 161 14.68 -10.39 20.82
N ILE A 162 14.33 -10.92 19.65
CA ILE A 162 15.22 -11.26 18.55
C ILE A 162 15.34 -10.02 17.66
N SER A 163 16.55 -9.63 17.29
CA SER A 163 16.78 -8.45 16.44
C SER A 163 17.90 -8.66 15.44
N ILE A 164 17.80 -8.00 14.30
CA ILE A 164 18.81 -7.94 13.24
C ILE A 164 18.76 -6.58 12.58
N SER A 165 19.88 -6.06 12.14
CA SER A 165 19.95 -4.79 11.40
C SER A 165 21.07 -4.82 10.36
N GLY A 166 20.97 -3.94 9.38
CA GLY A 166 21.92 -3.83 8.30
C GLY A 166 21.59 -2.72 7.33
N THR A 167 22.28 -2.75 6.20
CA THR A 167 22.06 -1.84 5.06
C THR A 167 21.85 -2.68 3.82
N ILE A 168 20.98 -2.23 2.94
CA ILE A 168 20.78 -2.82 1.62
C ILE A 168 20.99 -1.71 0.60
N THR A 169 21.77 -2.00 -0.43
CA THR A 169 22.06 -1.07 -1.52
C THR A 169 21.75 -1.73 -2.85
N ASP A 170 21.38 -0.91 -3.82
CA ASP A 170 21.13 -1.32 -5.19
C ASP A 170 21.71 -0.30 -6.17
N ASN A 171 22.04 -0.74 -7.38
CA ASN A 171 22.62 0.14 -8.40
C ASN A 171 21.58 0.98 -9.16
N ILE A 172 20.30 0.63 -9.03
CA ILE A 172 19.18 1.34 -9.67
C ILE A 172 18.14 1.74 -8.63
N SER A 173 17.47 0.75 -8.02
CA SER A 173 16.42 1.02 -7.02
C SER A 173 15.94 -0.26 -6.34
N LEU A 174 15.81 -0.22 -5.03
CA LEU A 174 15.19 -1.28 -4.22
C LEU A 174 13.67 -1.28 -4.44
N ALA A 175 13.07 -2.47 -4.43
CA ALA A 175 11.62 -2.65 -4.54
C ALA A 175 11.00 -3.41 -3.36
N GLY A 176 11.78 -3.92 -2.43
CA GLY A 176 11.24 -4.58 -1.25
C GLY A 176 12.29 -5.21 -0.35
N ILE A 177 12.01 -5.20 0.96
CA ILE A 177 12.78 -5.89 1.99
C ILE A 177 11.82 -6.78 2.77
N LEU A 178 12.23 -8.03 2.99
CA LEU A 178 11.58 -8.95 3.90
C LEU A 178 12.61 -9.52 4.86
N VAL A 179 12.37 -9.37 6.16
CA VAL A 179 13.13 -10.06 7.21
C VAL A 179 12.18 -11.06 7.86
N ALA A 180 12.50 -12.33 7.77
CA ALA A 180 11.67 -13.41 8.24
C ALA A 180 12.41 -14.31 9.25
N LEU A 181 11.69 -14.73 10.28
CA LEU A 181 12.09 -15.77 11.20
C LEU A 181 11.46 -17.09 10.75
N VAL A 182 12.27 -18.05 10.35
CA VAL A 182 11.84 -19.31 9.74
C VAL A 182 12.15 -20.47 10.67
N TYR A 183 11.16 -21.35 10.93
CA TYR A 183 11.36 -22.56 11.71
C TYR A 183 12.11 -23.59 10.84
N GLU A 184 13.33 -23.97 11.25
CA GLU A 184 14.24 -24.77 10.45
C GLU A 184 13.64 -26.12 10.01
N SER A 185 12.82 -26.73 10.88
CA SER A 185 12.20 -28.02 10.60
C SER A 185 11.12 -28.00 9.52
N ASP A 186 10.59 -26.82 9.14
CA ASP A 186 9.62 -26.70 8.05
C ASP A 186 10.29 -26.79 6.68
N ASN A 187 11.62 -26.66 6.62
CA ASN A 187 12.46 -26.82 5.43
C ASN A 187 11.94 -26.04 4.21
N ILE A 188 11.57 -24.77 4.44
CA ILE A 188 11.11 -23.85 3.40
C ILE A 188 12.31 -23.39 2.58
N ALA A 189 12.20 -23.38 1.26
CA ALA A 189 13.23 -22.80 0.41
C ALA A 189 13.25 -21.26 0.56
N ASP A 190 14.43 -20.63 0.48
CA ASP A 190 14.55 -19.16 0.64
C ASP A 190 13.69 -18.40 -0.37
N THR A 191 13.52 -18.94 -1.57
CA THR A 191 12.65 -18.40 -2.61
C THR A 191 11.17 -18.40 -2.20
N ASP A 192 10.74 -19.35 -1.36
CA ASP A 192 9.36 -19.52 -0.93
C ASP A 192 9.06 -18.76 0.36
N VAL A 193 10.06 -18.14 0.99
CA VAL A 193 9.86 -17.24 2.12
C VAL A 193 9.27 -15.94 1.59
N ALA A 194 8.03 -15.63 1.96
CA ALA A 194 7.27 -14.47 1.50
C ALA A 194 6.44 -13.88 2.65
N GLY A 195 6.05 -12.63 2.53
CA GLY A 195 5.29 -11.93 3.56
C GLY A 195 3.87 -12.48 3.77
N ASP A 196 3.31 -13.17 2.80
CA ASP A 196 2.02 -13.87 2.86
C ASP A 196 2.14 -15.37 3.18
N ASN A 197 3.36 -15.89 3.38
CA ASN A 197 3.59 -17.28 3.74
C ASN A 197 3.28 -17.50 5.22
N THR A 198 2.24 -18.28 5.51
CA THR A 198 1.78 -18.60 6.87
C THR A 198 2.70 -19.52 7.66
N SER A 199 3.83 -19.97 7.10
CA SER A 199 4.83 -20.81 7.77
C SER A 199 6.05 -20.02 8.25
N VAL A 200 6.06 -18.71 8.10
CA VAL A 200 7.13 -17.84 8.57
C VAL A 200 6.58 -16.76 9.51
N ILE A 201 7.43 -16.25 10.39
CA ILE A 201 7.11 -15.08 11.22
C ILE A 201 7.83 -13.89 10.64
N VAL A 202 7.08 -12.90 10.16
CA VAL A 202 7.65 -11.69 9.58
C VAL A 202 8.17 -10.76 10.67
N MET A 203 9.44 -10.39 10.60
CA MET A 203 10.08 -9.43 11.51
C MET A 203 10.08 -8.01 10.94
N LEU A 204 10.10 -7.88 9.61
CA LEU A 204 9.97 -6.63 8.85
C LEU A 204 9.54 -6.98 7.43
N HIS A 205 8.60 -6.24 6.89
CA HIS A 205 8.27 -6.25 5.47
C HIS A 205 7.95 -4.84 5.05
N THR A 206 8.67 -4.31 4.09
CA THR A 206 8.44 -2.96 3.56
C THR A 206 8.77 -2.89 2.08
N HIS A 207 8.06 -2.01 1.39
CA HIS A 207 8.32 -1.54 0.04
C HIS A 207 8.56 -0.03 0.02
N ASP A 208 8.53 0.62 1.21
CA ASP A 208 8.66 2.06 1.36
C ASP A 208 10.11 2.35 1.74
N PHE A 209 10.77 3.18 0.96
CA PHE A 209 12.16 3.57 1.14
C PHE A 209 12.30 5.10 1.04
N ASP A 210 12.94 5.70 2.04
CA ASP A 210 13.30 7.12 2.00
C ASP A 210 14.38 7.39 0.94
N ASP A 211 15.27 6.42 0.71
CA ASP A 211 16.28 6.39 -0.34
C ASP A 211 16.21 5.02 -1.02
N PRO A 212 15.73 4.93 -2.27
CA PRO A 212 15.58 3.65 -2.93
C PRO A 212 16.90 2.99 -3.36
N ASP A 213 18.01 3.74 -3.42
CA ASP A 213 19.31 3.20 -3.81
C ASP A 213 20.07 2.63 -2.59
N GLU A 214 19.77 3.14 -1.38
CA GLU A 214 20.38 2.68 -0.14
C GLU A 214 19.41 2.84 1.03
N THR A 215 19.18 1.78 1.79
CA THR A 215 18.34 1.85 2.99
C THR A 215 18.96 1.11 4.17
N GLU A 216 18.91 1.73 5.35
CA GLU A 216 19.18 1.07 6.61
C GLU A 216 17.93 0.37 7.12
N PHE A 217 18.03 -0.87 7.55
CA PHE A 217 16.92 -1.59 8.16
C PHE A 217 17.24 -2.05 9.59
N SER A 218 16.19 -2.11 10.41
CA SER A 218 16.22 -2.69 11.74
C SER A 218 14.95 -3.49 11.96
N ALA A 219 15.08 -4.80 12.13
CA ALA A 219 13.97 -5.71 12.37
C ALA A 219 14.08 -6.34 13.75
N SER A 220 12.96 -6.44 14.47
CA SER A 220 12.92 -7.09 15.77
C SER A 220 11.56 -7.72 16.02
N ILE A 221 11.53 -8.83 16.81
CA ILE A 221 10.31 -9.45 17.28
C ILE A 221 10.50 -10.02 18.67
N GLU A 222 9.49 -9.91 19.54
CA GLU A 222 9.48 -10.55 20.85
C GLU A 222 9.01 -12.00 20.71
N VAL A 223 9.71 -12.93 21.31
CA VAL A 223 9.29 -14.35 21.37
C VAL A 223 7.98 -14.45 22.16
N GLY A 224 6.92 -14.89 21.50
CA GLY A 224 5.57 -14.93 22.06
C GLY A 224 4.69 -13.75 21.65
N ALA A 225 5.14 -12.87 20.76
CA ALA A 225 4.28 -11.84 20.17
C ALA A 225 3.02 -12.46 19.55
N GLU A 226 1.89 -11.79 19.70
CA GLU A 226 0.60 -12.26 19.15
C GLU A 226 0.49 -12.04 17.64
N ASN A 227 1.11 -10.98 17.13
CA ASN A 227 1.13 -10.63 15.70
C ASN A 227 2.57 -10.46 15.23
N ASP A 228 2.77 -10.68 13.96
CA ASP A 228 4.02 -10.38 13.27
C ASP A 228 4.15 -8.89 12.89
N ASN A 229 5.26 -8.52 12.27
CA ASN A 229 5.55 -7.16 11.81
C ASN A 229 5.44 -7.04 10.28
N ASN A 230 4.49 -7.74 9.69
CA ASN A 230 4.19 -7.57 8.28
C ASN A 230 3.56 -6.17 8.04
N MET A 231 3.58 -5.66 6.83
CA MET A 231 2.89 -4.43 6.41
C MET A 231 1.42 -4.43 6.83
N THR A 232 0.75 -5.58 6.72
CA THR A 232 -0.52 -5.86 7.40
C THR A 232 -0.25 -6.92 8.46
N PRO A 233 -0.13 -6.55 9.75
CA PRO A 233 0.21 -7.49 10.80
C PRO A 233 -0.74 -8.69 10.85
N ALA A 234 -0.19 -9.90 10.81
CA ALA A 234 -0.93 -11.14 10.87
C ALA A 234 -0.75 -11.84 12.23
N ALA A 235 -1.78 -12.55 12.69
CA ALA A 235 -1.69 -13.33 13.91
C ALA A 235 -0.66 -14.48 13.76
N ILE A 236 0.20 -14.64 14.78
CA ILE A 236 1.18 -15.73 14.83
C ILE A 236 0.48 -16.97 15.41
N GLU A 237 -0.22 -17.71 14.55
CA GLU A 237 -1.01 -18.88 14.88
C GLU A 237 -0.98 -19.94 13.78
N GLY A 238 -1.50 -21.14 14.04
CA GLY A 238 -1.54 -22.20 13.04
C GLY A 238 -0.14 -22.71 12.66
N ASP A 239 0.22 -22.60 11.41
CA ASP A 239 1.49 -23.14 10.89
C ASP A 239 2.70 -22.32 11.35
N ASN A 240 2.57 -21.00 11.49
CA ASN A 240 3.63 -20.11 12.00
C ASN A 240 3.57 -19.90 13.53
N ALA A 241 2.68 -20.57 14.25
CA ALA A 241 2.65 -20.48 15.72
C ALA A 241 4.02 -20.72 16.33
N TRP A 242 4.34 -19.97 17.38
CA TRP A 242 5.58 -20.14 18.13
C TRP A 242 5.79 -21.60 18.55
N LYS A 243 6.98 -22.13 18.29
CA LYS A 243 7.41 -23.49 18.63
C LYS A 243 8.78 -23.43 19.30
N SER A 244 9.05 -24.33 20.24
CA SER A 244 10.43 -24.51 20.70
C SER A 244 11.24 -25.26 19.65
N GLY A 245 12.47 -24.82 19.36
CA GLY A 245 13.34 -25.46 18.39
C GLY A 245 14.26 -24.48 17.69
N ASN A 246 14.88 -24.95 16.60
CA ASN A 246 15.81 -24.17 15.82
C ASN A 246 15.07 -23.31 14.80
N TYR A 247 15.51 -22.08 14.70
CA TYR A 247 15.08 -21.09 13.72
C TYR A 247 16.29 -20.48 13.02
N TYR A 248 16.05 -19.83 11.91
CA TYR A 248 17.00 -18.91 11.34
C TYR A 248 16.32 -17.62 10.91
N ILE A 249 17.06 -16.52 10.93
CA ILE A 249 16.62 -15.28 10.31
C ILE A 249 17.14 -15.27 8.87
N LEU A 250 16.27 -14.97 7.93
CA LEU A 250 16.56 -14.68 6.53
C LEU A 250 16.22 -13.24 6.24
N VAL A 251 17.15 -12.50 5.66
CA VAL A 251 16.89 -11.20 5.04
C VAL A 251 16.91 -11.41 3.54
N LYS A 252 15.86 -10.98 2.87
CA LYS A 252 15.83 -10.98 1.40
C LYS A 252 15.36 -9.61 0.91
N SER A 253 15.90 -9.22 -0.23
CA SER A 253 15.54 -7.98 -0.91
C SER A 253 15.39 -8.23 -2.39
N LYS A 254 14.61 -7.40 -3.05
CA LYS A 254 14.54 -7.33 -4.51
C LYS A 254 14.67 -5.88 -4.95
N ASP A 255 15.20 -5.70 -6.15
CA ASP A 255 15.15 -4.45 -6.88
C ASP A 255 13.85 -4.31 -7.70
N VAL A 256 13.72 -3.20 -8.41
CA VAL A 256 12.58 -2.91 -9.30
C VAL A 256 12.52 -3.81 -10.53
N LYS A 257 13.60 -4.53 -10.87
CA LYS A 257 13.66 -5.51 -11.96
C LYS A 257 13.45 -6.95 -11.51
N ALA A 258 13.15 -7.11 -10.20
CA ALA A 258 12.98 -8.40 -9.55
C ALA A 258 14.24 -9.27 -9.50
N ASN A 259 15.43 -8.68 -9.50
CA ASN A 259 16.65 -9.39 -9.12
C ASN A 259 16.66 -9.57 -7.60
N TRP A 260 16.81 -10.80 -7.13
CA TRP A 260 16.69 -11.15 -5.73
C TRP A 260 18.04 -11.36 -5.05
N ALA A 261 18.20 -10.76 -3.87
CA ALA A 261 19.29 -11.03 -2.95
C ALA A 261 18.80 -11.74 -1.69
N TYR A 262 19.66 -12.58 -1.11
CA TYR A 262 19.42 -13.34 0.11
C TYR A 262 20.63 -13.26 1.02
N SER A 263 20.39 -13.01 2.31
CA SER A 263 21.46 -13.09 3.30
C SER A 263 21.87 -14.53 3.60
N ASN A 264 22.95 -14.70 4.36
CA ASN A 264 23.19 -15.97 5.06
C ASN A 264 22.09 -16.21 6.10
N HIS A 265 21.88 -17.48 6.49
CA HIS A 265 21.02 -17.84 7.61
C HIS A 265 21.66 -17.51 8.95
N TYR A 266 20.98 -16.72 9.79
CA TYR A 266 21.40 -16.43 11.16
C TYR A 266 20.67 -17.37 12.12
N GLN A 267 21.32 -18.49 12.42
CA GLN A 267 20.73 -19.59 13.21
C GLN A 267 20.63 -19.24 14.70
N LEU A 268 19.49 -19.56 15.29
CA LEU A 268 19.19 -19.38 16.71
C LEU A 268 18.24 -20.47 17.22
N THR A 269 18.06 -20.52 18.52
CA THR A 269 17.09 -21.44 19.16
C THR A 269 16.03 -20.66 19.92
N VAL A 270 14.78 -21.03 19.78
CA VAL A 270 13.65 -20.50 20.57
C VAL A 270 13.22 -21.52 21.60
N ASN A 271 13.07 -21.07 22.85
CA ASN A 271 12.52 -21.82 23.98
C ASN A 271 11.17 -21.19 24.38
N TYR A 272 10.09 -21.63 23.72
CA TYR A 272 8.73 -21.10 23.88
C TYR A 272 7.86 -22.01 24.75
#